data_748379dd65565a98948edb210b9234e8
#
_entry.id   748379dd65565a98948edb210b9234e8
#
_cell.length_a   1.000
_cell.length_b   1.000
_cell.length_c   1.000
_cell.angle_alpha   90.00
_cell.angle_beta   90.00
_cell.angle_gamma   90.00
#
_symmetry.space_group_name_H-M   'P 1'
#
loop_
_entity.id
_entity.type
_entity.pdbx_description
1 polymer ?
#
loop_
_entity_poly.entity_id
_entity_poly.type
_entity_poly.pdbx_seq_one_letter_code
_entity_poly.pdbx_strand_id
1 'polypeptide(L)'
;FERWGAAGLAAMEDVCAAATGRGLIVILDAKRGDIGSTAEGYAQGYLGEAAAAPCDAITVNPYMGVETLEPFVAVAERTGKGGVVLAR
;
A
#
# COMPACT_ATOMS: atom_id res chain seq x y z
N PHE A 1 10.68 -5.33 -6.41
CA PHE A 1 11.56 -4.78 -5.36
C PHE A 1 11.81 -5.78 -4.23
N GLU A 2 10.79 -6.47 -3.75
CA GLU A 2 10.93 -7.43 -2.65
C GLU A 2 11.95 -8.53 -2.92
N ARG A 3 12.13 -8.92 -4.17
CA ARG A 3 13.09 -9.92 -4.58
C ARG A 3 14.50 -9.63 -4.03
N TRP A 4 14.82 -8.36 -3.84
CA TRP A 4 16.13 -7.90 -3.41
C TRP A 4 16.20 -7.61 -1.91
N GLY A 5 15.20 -8.06 -1.14
CA GLY A 5 15.16 -7.91 0.31
C GLY A 5 15.13 -6.46 0.74
N ALA A 6 15.83 -6.16 1.83
CA ALA A 6 15.83 -4.82 2.41
C ALA A 6 16.35 -3.76 1.42
N ALA A 7 17.36 -4.10 0.63
CA ALA A 7 17.90 -3.17 -0.37
C ALA A 7 16.87 -2.85 -1.46
N GLY A 8 16.08 -3.85 -1.86
CA GLY A 8 15.00 -3.66 -2.84
C GLY A 8 13.90 -2.77 -2.30
N LEU A 9 13.51 -2.97 -1.05
CA LEU A 9 12.48 -2.14 -0.41
C LEU A 9 12.97 -0.69 -0.25
N ALA A 10 14.24 -0.50 0.10
CA ALA A 10 14.81 0.84 0.18
C ALA A 10 14.81 1.53 -1.19
N ALA A 11 15.13 0.79 -2.25
CA ALA A 11 15.06 1.33 -3.61
C ALA A 11 13.63 1.73 -3.99
N MET A 12 12.65 0.93 -3.60
CA MET A 12 11.24 1.25 -3.84
C MET A 12 10.86 2.56 -3.14
N GLU A 13 11.26 2.73 -1.89
CA GLU A 13 11.01 3.96 -1.14
C GLU A 13 11.62 5.18 -1.86
N ASP A 14 12.83 5.05 -2.35
CA ASP A 14 13.51 6.13 -3.08
C ASP A 14 12.77 6.47 -4.38
N VAL A 15 12.32 5.48 -5.14
CA VAL A 15 11.56 5.68 -6.37
C VAL A 15 10.24 6.39 -6.08
N CYS A 16 9.52 5.96 -5.04
CA CYS A 16 8.26 6.59 -4.64
C CYS A 16 8.48 8.05 -4.22
N ALA A 17 9.53 8.31 -3.47
CA ALA A 17 9.85 9.66 -3.03
C ALA A 17 10.21 10.56 -4.23
N ALA A 18 10.99 10.06 -5.17
CA ALA A 18 11.36 10.80 -6.37
C ALA A 18 10.13 11.13 -7.24
N ALA A 19 9.23 10.17 -7.42
CA ALA A 19 8.02 10.37 -8.19
C ALA A 19 7.09 11.38 -7.51
N THR A 20 6.89 11.24 -6.21
CA THR A 20 6.07 12.16 -5.41
C THR A 20 6.66 13.58 -5.46
N GLY A 21 7.97 13.71 -5.35
CA GLY A 21 8.64 15.00 -5.43
C GLY A 21 8.51 15.70 -6.77
N ARG A 22 8.15 14.96 -7.82
CA ARG A 22 7.89 15.51 -9.16
C ARG A 22 6.41 15.73 -9.43
N GLY A 23 5.57 15.57 -8.43
CA GLY A 23 4.13 15.78 -8.57
C GLY A 23 3.39 14.66 -9.27
N LEU A 24 4.00 13.48 -9.37
CA LEU A 24 3.34 12.32 -9.98
C LEU A 24 2.46 11.61 -8.97
N ILE A 25 1.37 11.03 -9.45
CA ILE A 25 0.54 10.13 -8.64
C ILE A 25 1.24 8.78 -8.61
N VAL A 26 1.41 8.25 -7.41
CA VAL A 26 2.13 6.99 -7.20
C VAL A 26 1.15 5.90 -6.76
N ILE A 27 1.07 4.83 -7.54
CA ILE A 27 0.30 3.64 -7.17
C ILE A 27 1.30 2.51 -6.94
N LEU A 28 1.35 2.01 -5.72
CA LEU A 28 2.17 0.85 -5.38
C LEU A 28 1.42 -0.43 -5.73
N ASP A 29 1.97 -1.17 -6.66
CA ASP A 29 1.36 -2.44 -7.08
C ASP A 29 1.79 -3.56 -6.13
N ALA A 30 1.37 -3.43 -4.88
CA ALA A 30 1.77 -4.33 -3.80
C ALA A 30 0.94 -5.60 -3.73
N LYS A 31 -0.30 -5.54 -4.19
CA LYS A 31 -1.26 -6.66 -4.20
C LYS A 31 -1.38 -7.34 -2.84
N ARG A 32 -1.51 -6.53 -1.80
CA ARG A 32 -1.57 -7.03 -0.43
C ARG A 32 -2.98 -7.42 -0.03
N GLY A 33 -3.07 -8.40 0.86
CA GLY A 33 -4.33 -8.84 1.43
C GLY A 33 -4.07 -9.91 2.47
N ASP A 34 -4.85 -9.87 3.54
CA ASP A 34 -4.79 -10.87 4.62
C ASP A 34 -6.01 -10.64 5.50
N ILE A 35 -6.10 -11.37 6.60
CA ILE A 35 -7.21 -11.26 7.54
C ILE A 35 -6.78 -10.50 8.80
N GLY A 36 -7.77 -9.91 9.50
CA GLY A 36 -7.62 -9.36 10.84
C GLY A 36 -6.45 -8.39 11.01
N SER A 37 -5.66 -8.65 12.03
CA SER A 37 -4.55 -7.78 12.41
C SER A 37 -3.43 -7.72 11.38
N THR A 38 -3.27 -8.78 10.59
CA THR A 38 -2.25 -8.79 9.53
C THR A 38 -2.64 -7.83 8.41
N ALA A 39 -3.92 -7.81 8.02
CA ALA A 39 -4.42 -6.85 7.04
C ALA A 39 -4.25 -5.42 7.54
N GLU A 40 -4.51 -5.19 8.82
CA GLU A 40 -4.29 -3.88 9.44
C GLU A 40 -2.82 -3.48 9.40
N GLY A 41 -1.91 -4.43 9.65
CA GLY A 41 -0.48 -4.20 9.55
C GLY A 41 -0.07 -3.75 8.16
N TYR A 42 -0.57 -4.41 7.12
CA TYR A 42 -0.31 -4.00 5.75
C TYR A 42 -0.89 -2.62 5.46
N ALA A 43 -2.11 -2.36 5.88
CA ALA A 43 -2.76 -1.07 5.66
C ALA A 43 -1.95 0.07 6.28
N GLN A 44 -1.51 -0.09 7.53
CA GLN A 44 -0.69 0.90 8.21
C GLN A 44 0.68 1.05 7.54
N GLY A 45 1.29 -0.06 7.16
CA GLY A 45 2.62 -0.05 6.57
C GLY A 45 2.69 0.63 5.22
N TYR A 46 1.63 0.53 4.41
CA TYR A 46 1.60 1.11 3.07
C TYR A 46 0.85 2.43 2.98
N LEU A 47 -0.24 2.57 3.72
CA LEU A 47 -1.12 3.73 3.61
C LEU A 47 -1.11 4.62 4.86
N GLY A 48 -0.53 4.16 5.95
CA GLY A 48 -0.48 4.91 7.20
C GLY A 48 0.36 6.16 7.09
N GLU A 49 0.19 7.04 8.05
CA GLU A 49 0.89 8.33 8.10
C GLU A 49 2.40 8.18 8.22
N ALA A 50 2.85 7.07 8.84
CA ALA A 50 4.27 6.77 9.03
C ALA A 50 4.80 5.77 8.00
N ALA A 51 4.08 5.53 6.91
CA ALA A 51 4.52 4.61 5.87
C ALA A 51 5.84 5.09 5.25
N ALA A 52 6.78 4.16 5.06
CA ALA A 52 8.11 4.51 4.59
C ALA A 52 8.15 4.95 3.13
N ALA A 53 7.30 4.33 2.30
CA ALA A 53 7.23 4.67 0.87
C ALA A 53 6.03 5.59 0.63
N PRO A 54 6.25 6.83 0.18
CA PRO A 54 5.12 7.71 -0.12
C PRO A 54 4.36 7.18 -1.34
N CYS A 55 3.04 7.02 -1.20
CA CYS A 55 2.20 6.62 -2.31
C CYS A 55 0.80 7.22 -2.15
N ASP A 56 0.04 7.25 -3.24
CA ASP A 56 -1.33 7.76 -3.23
C ASP A 56 -2.34 6.62 -3.15
N ALA A 57 -1.95 5.42 -3.60
CA ALA A 57 -2.80 4.24 -3.55
C ALA A 57 -1.96 2.98 -3.62
N ILE A 58 -2.55 1.88 -3.16
CA ILE A 58 -1.95 0.55 -3.34
C ILE A 58 -2.98 -0.40 -3.96
N THR A 59 -2.50 -1.45 -4.59
CA THR A 59 -3.35 -2.54 -5.03
C THR A 59 -3.56 -3.51 -3.88
N VAL A 60 -4.78 -4.02 -3.75
CA VAL A 60 -5.15 -4.94 -2.68
C VAL A 60 -5.85 -6.16 -3.26
N ASN A 61 -5.65 -7.29 -2.60
CA ASN A 61 -6.20 -8.57 -3.04
C ASN A 61 -7.37 -8.99 -2.14
N PRO A 62 -8.59 -9.14 -2.68
CA PRO A 62 -9.77 -9.49 -1.89
C PRO A 62 -9.98 -10.99 -1.71
N TYR A 63 -9.01 -11.81 -2.04
CA TYR A 63 -9.14 -13.27 -2.05
C TYR A 63 -9.68 -13.83 -0.73
N MET A 64 -9.25 -13.26 0.40
CA MET A 64 -9.64 -13.75 1.73
C MET A 64 -11.04 -13.29 2.16
N GLY A 65 -11.72 -12.50 1.34
CA GLY A 65 -13.05 -11.98 1.60
C GLY A 65 -13.12 -10.46 1.52
N VAL A 66 -14.26 -9.94 1.10
CA VAL A 66 -14.45 -8.49 0.94
C VAL A 66 -14.26 -7.75 2.27
N GLU A 67 -14.69 -8.34 3.36
CA GLU A 67 -14.55 -7.75 4.70
C GLU A 67 -13.10 -7.55 5.11
N THR A 68 -12.15 -8.28 4.51
CA THR A 68 -10.74 -8.13 4.79
C THR A 68 -10.15 -6.86 4.18
N LEU A 69 -10.91 -6.17 3.34
CA LEU A 69 -10.51 -4.89 2.78
C LEU A 69 -10.77 -3.72 3.72
N GLU A 70 -11.61 -3.90 4.75
CA GLU A 70 -11.94 -2.82 5.68
C GLU A 70 -10.76 -2.11 6.29
N PRO A 71 -9.70 -2.80 6.77
CA PRO A 71 -8.54 -2.10 7.32
C PRO A 71 -7.88 -1.16 6.31
N PHE A 72 -7.83 -1.57 5.05
CA PHE A 72 -7.27 -0.74 3.98
C PHE A 72 -8.14 0.48 3.72
N VAL A 73 -9.45 0.28 3.65
CA VAL A 73 -10.41 1.38 3.44
C VAL A 73 -10.33 2.38 4.58
N ALA A 74 -10.31 1.91 5.83
CA ALA A 74 -10.27 2.78 7.00
C ALA A 74 -9.01 3.65 7.00
N VAL A 75 -7.84 3.07 6.73
CA VAL A 75 -6.59 3.83 6.68
C VAL A 75 -6.58 4.78 5.50
N ALA A 76 -7.05 4.33 4.33
CA ALA A 76 -7.11 5.16 3.14
C ALA A 76 -8.00 6.39 3.36
N GLU A 77 -9.17 6.22 3.95
CA GLU A 77 -10.06 7.34 4.26
C GLU A 77 -9.40 8.35 5.20
N ARG A 78 -8.73 7.86 6.25
CA ARG A 78 -8.08 8.73 7.21
C ARG A 78 -6.92 9.51 6.61
N THR A 79 -6.20 8.91 5.66
CA THR A 79 -5.01 9.53 5.07
C THR A 79 -5.25 10.20 3.73
N GLY A 80 -6.45 10.11 3.18
CA GLY A 80 -6.77 10.67 1.87
C GLY A 80 -6.17 9.89 0.71
N LYS A 81 -5.87 8.62 0.92
CA LYS A 81 -5.28 7.74 -0.10
C LYS A 81 -6.33 6.79 -0.68
N GLY A 82 -5.92 5.94 -1.60
CA GLY A 82 -6.82 5.03 -2.26
C GLY A 82 -6.37 3.59 -2.24
N GLY A 83 -7.30 2.71 -2.59
CA GLY A 83 -7.02 1.29 -2.79
C GLY A 83 -7.58 0.86 -4.13
N VAL A 84 -6.82 0.06 -4.85
CA VAL A 84 -7.25 -0.51 -6.14
C VAL A 84 -7.42 -2.00 -5.91
N VAL A 85 -8.67 -2.45 -5.94
CA VAL A 85 -9.01 -3.84 -5.65
C VAL A 85 -8.82 -4.69 -6.91
N LEU A 86 -8.12 -5.80 -6.76
CA LEU A 86 -7.94 -6.74 -7.86
C LEU A 86 -9.29 -7.38 -8.17
N ALA A 87 -9.69 -7.33 -9.44
CA ALA A 87 -10.90 -7.96 -9.91
C ALA A 87 -10.50 -8.94 -10.99
N ARG A 88 -10.83 -10.18 -10.78
CA ARG A 88 -10.65 -11.25 -11.68
C ARG A 88 -9.71 -11.03 -12.88
#